data_910889e85dd3e6a391f809fc5eda1223
#
_entry.id   910889e85dd3e6a391f809fc5eda1223
#
_cell.length_a   1.000
_cell.length_b   1.000
_cell.length_c   1.000
_cell.angle_alpha   90.00
_cell.angle_beta   90.00
_cell.angle_gamma   90.00
#
_symmetry.space_group_name_H-M   'P 1'
#
loop_
_entity.id
_entity.type
_entity.pdbx_description
1 polymer ?
#
loop_
_entity_poly.entity_id
_entity_poly.type
_entity_poly.pdbx_seq_one_letter_code
_entity_poly.pdbx_strand_id
1 'polypeptide(L)'
;TKKEQSSSLKKKRRQLKKYRNQCHNDFIPREQKYERYYKTFKGRNSFSKTDPDATFMRMKDDAMMNGQLKAGYNVQIATENQFVLHTQIYPNPTDTQTLIPFMNTFPESVKPSTYVVADAGYGSQENLEFLESSPWTGIVKYGMYEKEQKRKYLQSE
;
A
#
# COMPACT_ATOMS: atom_id res chain seq x y z
N THR A 1 57.13 22.14 -17.99
CA THR A 1 58.19 22.32 -16.95
C THR A 1 57.72 21.73 -15.62
N LYS A 2 58.66 21.40 -14.67
CA LYS A 2 58.36 20.85 -13.33
C LYS A 2 57.33 21.71 -12.54
N LYS A 3 57.31 23.01 -12.76
CA LYS A 3 56.40 23.97 -12.09
C LYS A 3 54.93 23.85 -12.58
N GLU A 4 54.71 23.59 -13.88
CA GLU A 4 53.38 23.36 -14.46
C GLU A 4 52.80 22.02 -14.04
N GLN A 5 53.62 20.96 -13.99
CA GLN A 5 53.19 19.65 -13.45
C GLN A 5 52.82 19.73 -11.98
N SER A 6 53.56 20.49 -11.16
CA SER A 6 53.22 20.74 -9.76
C SER A 6 51.89 21.50 -9.60
N SER A 7 51.60 22.48 -10.47
CA SER A 7 50.33 23.22 -10.48
C SER A 7 49.16 22.35 -10.84
N SER A 8 49.29 21.51 -11.90
CA SER A 8 48.26 20.55 -12.34
C SER A 8 47.93 19.52 -11.23
N LEU A 9 48.96 18.96 -10.58
CA LEU A 9 48.79 18.05 -9.47
C LEU A 9 48.07 18.67 -8.28
N LYS A 10 48.41 19.93 -7.93
CA LYS A 10 47.70 20.68 -6.87
C LYS A 10 46.21 20.87 -7.20
N LYS A 11 45.88 21.19 -8.47
CA LYS A 11 44.48 21.34 -8.94
C LYS A 11 43.72 20.03 -8.84
N LYS A 12 44.29 18.91 -9.31
CA LYS A 12 43.70 17.56 -9.20
C LYS A 12 43.48 17.18 -7.72
N ARG A 13 44.44 17.42 -6.85
CA ARG A 13 44.31 17.13 -5.41
C ARG A 13 43.15 17.91 -4.76
N ARG A 14 42.99 19.19 -5.11
CA ARG A 14 41.87 20.04 -4.62
C ARG A 14 40.53 19.48 -5.11
N GLN A 15 40.45 19.07 -6.36
CA GLN A 15 39.25 18.49 -6.95
C GLN A 15 38.88 17.17 -6.28
N LEU A 16 39.83 16.25 -6.09
CA LEU A 16 39.63 15.00 -5.38
C LEU A 16 39.19 15.21 -3.93
N LYS A 17 39.77 16.21 -3.23
CA LYS A 17 39.35 16.56 -1.88
C LYS A 17 37.90 17.07 -1.85
N LYS A 18 37.49 17.86 -2.86
CA LYS A 18 36.08 18.33 -3.00
C LYS A 18 35.15 17.15 -3.20
N TYR A 19 35.47 16.23 -4.12
CA TYR A 19 34.63 15.06 -4.37
C TYR A 19 34.56 14.14 -3.15
N ARG A 20 35.68 13.86 -2.49
CA ARG A 20 35.69 13.08 -1.26
C ARG A 20 34.75 13.69 -0.20
N ASN A 21 34.85 15.00 0.01
CA ASN A 21 34.00 15.69 0.99
C ASN A 21 32.51 15.64 0.58
N GLN A 22 32.22 15.77 -0.70
CA GLN A 22 30.84 15.68 -1.21
C GLN A 22 30.29 14.25 -1.03
N CYS A 23 31.08 13.23 -1.34
CA CYS A 23 30.67 11.83 -1.09
C CYS A 23 30.42 11.59 0.39
N HIS A 24 31.35 12.01 1.25
CA HIS A 24 31.25 11.73 2.69
C HIS A 24 30.15 12.53 3.40
N ASN A 25 29.97 13.81 3.03
CA ASN A 25 29.06 14.71 3.75
C ASN A 25 27.65 14.77 3.15
N ASP A 26 27.46 14.34 1.89
CA ASP A 26 26.18 14.41 1.20
C ASP A 26 25.72 13.03 0.68
N PHE A 27 26.50 12.38 -0.19
CA PHE A 27 26.02 11.20 -0.91
C PHE A 27 25.83 9.99 0.02
N ILE A 28 26.81 9.67 0.87
CA ILE A 28 26.73 8.53 1.78
C ILE A 28 25.60 8.69 2.80
N PRO A 29 25.44 9.84 3.50
CA PRO A 29 24.30 10.04 4.40
C PRO A 29 22.95 9.97 3.69
N ARG A 30 22.89 10.45 2.44
CA ARG A 30 21.67 10.41 1.62
C ARG A 30 21.31 8.98 1.21
N GLU A 31 22.29 8.20 0.78
CA GLU A 31 22.14 6.79 0.46
C GLU A 31 21.61 6.00 1.66
N GLN A 32 22.24 6.13 2.82
CA GLN A 32 21.80 5.49 4.07
C GLN A 32 20.37 5.89 4.48
N LYS A 33 19.99 7.15 4.21
CA LYS A 33 18.61 7.61 4.42
C LYS A 33 17.62 6.91 3.48
N TYR A 34 17.97 6.78 2.20
CA TYR A 34 17.13 6.12 1.22
C TYR A 34 17.00 4.61 1.51
N GLU A 35 18.08 3.94 1.88
CA GLU A 35 18.01 2.53 2.31
C GLU A 35 17.04 2.32 3.47
N ARG A 36 17.06 3.23 4.47
CA ARG A 36 16.09 3.18 5.58
C ARG A 36 14.66 3.35 5.07
N TYR A 37 14.43 4.26 4.14
CA TYR A 37 13.11 4.46 3.55
C TYR A 37 12.65 3.23 2.76
N TYR A 38 13.51 2.61 1.96
CA TYR A 38 13.19 1.36 1.25
C TYR A 38 12.78 0.24 2.20
N LYS A 39 13.48 0.09 3.33
CA LYS A 39 13.09 -0.89 4.36
C LYS A 39 11.74 -0.56 5.00
N THR A 40 11.42 0.73 5.15
CA THR A 40 10.14 1.18 5.72
C THR A 40 8.97 0.95 4.78
N PHE A 41 9.17 0.98 3.46
CA PHE A 41 8.10 0.74 2.49
C PHE A 41 7.43 -0.63 2.65
N LYS A 42 8.18 -1.69 2.94
CA LYS A 42 7.62 -3.05 3.13
C LYS A 42 6.66 -3.46 1.99
N GLY A 43 7.00 -3.16 0.74
CA GLY A 43 6.17 -3.43 -0.45
C GLY A 43 5.04 -2.42 -0.73
N ARG A 44 4.88 -1.38 0.08
CA ARG A 44 3.92 -0.29 -0.13
C ARG A 44 4.49 0.78 -1.06
N ASN A 45 3.62 1.58 -1.68
CA ASN A 45 4.03 2.68 -2.56
C ASN A 45 4.30 3.99 -1.80
N SER A 46 3.88 4.08 -0.55
CA SER A 46 4.07 5.27 0.28
C SER A 46 4.05 4.92 1.77
N PHE A 47 4.61 5.81 2.59
CA PHE A 47 4.47 5.78 4.04
C PHE A 47 4.49 7.22 4.59
N SER A 48 3.93 7.42 5.76
CA SER A 48 4.01 8.71 6.46
C SER A 48 5.32 8.81 7.27
N LYS A 49 5.97 9.97 7.24
CA LYS A 49 7.16 10.19 8.08
C LYS A 49 6.85 10.27 9.57
N THR A 50 5.62 10.66 9.90
CA THR A 50 5.14 10.77 11.29
C THR A 50 4.72 9.41 11.83
N ASP A 51 4.12 8.58 10.98
CA ASP A 51 3.69 7.22 11.28
C ASP A 51 4.14 6.29 10.14
N PRO A 52 5.31 5.63 10.28
CA PRO A 52 5.88 4.82 9.21
C PRO A 52 5.04 3.61 8.78
N ASP A 53 4.12 3.16 9.60
CA ASP A 53 3.23 2.05 9.27
C ASP A 53 1.96 2.50 8.52
N ALA A 54 1.59 3.77 8.61
CA ALA A 54 0.48 4.34 7.85
C ALA A 54 0.83 4.55 6.37
N THR A 55 -0.14 4.29 5.50
CA THR A 55 -0.03 4.50 4.05
C THR A 55 -0.91 5.67 3.62
N PHE A 56 -0.46 6.45 2.64
CA PHE A 56 -1.28 7.51 2.07
C PHE A 56 -2.40 6.92 1.22
N MET A 57 -3.64 7.21 1.59
CA MET A 57 -4.85 6.71 0.93
C MET A 57 -5.92 7.79 0.83
N ARG A 58 -6.88 7.59 -0.10
CA ARG A 58 -8.04 8.46 -0.21
C ARG A 58 -9.05 8.08 0.86
N MET A 59 -9.46 9.05 1.66
CA MET A 59 -10.50 8.85 2.67
C MET A 59 -11.89 8.89 2.03
N LYS A 60 -12.86 8.14 2.61
CA LYS A 60 -14.26 8.18 2.20
C LYS A 60 -14.85 9.58 2.41
N ASP A 61 -14.58 10.16 3.58
CA ASP A 61 -15.04 11.52 3.93
C ASP A 61 -13.99 12.54 3.51
N ASP A 62 -14.08 13.01 2.28
CA ASP A 62 -13.31 14.14 1.78
C ASP A 62 -14.17 15.39 1.79
N ALA A 63 -14.28 16.03 2.97
CA ALA A 63 -15.08 17.23 3.17
C ALA A 63 -14.70 18.39 2.24
N MET A 64 -13.46 18.42 1.75
CA MET A 64 -12.98 19.44 0.82
C MET A 64 -13.12 19.06 -0.65
N MET A 65 -13.55 17.83 -0.95
CA MET A 65 -13.72 17.26 -2.31
C MET A 65 -12.52 17.48 -3.24
N ASN A 66 -11.30 17.53 -2.66
CA ASN A 66 -10.06 17.80 -3.39
C ASN A 66 -9.27 16.54 -3.74
N GLY A 67 -9.73 15.36 -3.31
CA GLY A 67 -9.09 14.07 -3.54
C GLY A 67 -7.73 13.92 -2.84
N GLN A 68 -7.45 14.73 -1.82
CA GLN A 68 -6.19 14.68 -1.10
C GLN A 68 -5.98 13.34 -0.40
N LEU A 69 -4.80 12.76 -0.59
CA LEU A 69 -4.40 11.57 0.14
C LEU A 69 -4.02 11.93 1.58
N LYS A 70 -4.49 11.14 2.52
CA LYS A 70 -4.15 11.26 3.96
C LYS A 70 -3.50 9.97 4.44
N ALA A 71 -2.57 10.08 5.38
CA ALA A 71 -2.01 8.92 6.05
C ALA A 71 -3.10 8.24 6.88
N GLY A 72 -3.27 6.94 6.70
CA GLY A 72 -4.32 6.18 7.38
C GLY A 72 -4.14 4.69 7.23
N TYR A 73 -5.12 3.98 7.74
CA TYR A 73 -5.21 2.53 7.74
C TYR A 73 -6.55 2.07 7.17
N ASN A 74 -6.56 0.89 6.59
CA ASN A 74 -7.75 0.19 6.18
C ASN A 74 -8.19 -0.74 7.32
N VAL A 75 -9.36 -0.50 7.89
CA VAL A 75 -9.92 -1.29 8.98
C VAL A 75 -10.91 -2.29 8.40
N GLN A 76 -10.62 -3.56 8.58
CA GLN A 76 -11.49 -4.67 8.18
C GLN A 76 -12.30 -5.16 9.38
N ILE A 77 -13.60 -5.36 9.19
CA ILE A 77 -14.52 -5.78 10.24
C ILE A 77 -15.42 -6.88 9.69
N ALA A 78 -15.45 -8.01 10.36
CA ALA A 78 -16.46 -9.05 10.12
C ALA A 78 -17.57 -8.97 11.16
N THR A 79 -18.80 -9.04 10.69
CA THR A 79 -20.00 -8.98 11.56
C THR A 79 -20.95 -10.12 11.22
N GLU A 80 -21.63 -10.63 12.23
CA GLU A 80 -22.73 -11.59 12.11
C GLU A 80 -23.80 -11.26 13.15
N ASN A 81 -25.07 -11.26 12.75
CA ASN A 81 -26.21 -10.97 13.64
C ASN A 81 -26.02 -9.69 14.49
N GLN A 82 -25.42 -8.63 13.91
CA GLN A 82 -25.09 -7.35 14.56
C GLN A 82 -23.92 -7.41 15.57
N PHE A 83 -23.27 -8.56 15.73
CA PHE A 83 -22.06 -8.68 16.55
C PHE A 83 -20.81 -8.57 15.68
N VAL A 84 -19.79 -7.93 16.22
CA VAL A 84 -18.46 -7.91 15.62
C VAL A 84 -17.74 -9.19 15.97
N LEU A 85 -17.42 -10.00 15.00
CA LEU A 85 -16.72 -11.28 15.17
C LEU A 85 -15.20 -11.14 15.14
N HIS A 86 -14.71 -10.30 14.24
CA HIS A 86 -13.27 -10.12 14.03
C HIS A 86 -12.97 -8.74 13.47
N THR A 87 -11.82 -8.18 13.86
CA THR A 87 -11.33 -6.90 13.34
C THR A 87 -9.84 -6.98 13.06
N GLN A 88 -9.40 -6.36 11.97
CA GLN A 88 -7.99 -6.23 11.63
C GLN A 88 -7.70 -4.88 10.96
N ILE A 89 -6.46 -4.43 11.09
CA ILE A 89 -5.99 -3.16 10.55
C ILE A 89 -4.89 -3.45 9.53
N TYR A 90 -5.04 -2.90 8.32
CA TYR A 90 -4.10 -3.08 7.23
C TYR A 90 -3.56 -1.73 6.71
N PRO A 91 -2.29 -1.68 6.31
CA PRO A 91 -1.72 -0.52 5.63
C PRO A 91 -2.09 -0.44 4.15
N ASN A 92 -2.80 -1.43 3.61
CA ASN A 92 -3.18 -1.52 2.21
C ASN A 92 -4.37 -0.59 1.92
N PRO A 93 -4.28 0.35 0.95
CA PRO A 93 -5.35 1.29 0.67
C PRO A 93 -6.56 0.69 -0.05
N THR A 94 -6.46 -0.55 -0.53
CA THR A 94 -7.52 -1.26 -1.26
C THR A 94 -7.91 -2.55 -0.55
N ASP A 95 -9.17 -2.93 -0.66
CA ASP A 95 -9.72 -4.12 0.00
C ASP A 95 -9.33 -5.43 -0.70
N THR A 96 -8.95 -5.37 -1.97
CA THR A 96 -8.54 -6.54 -2.75
C THR A 96 -7.41 -7.36 -2.13
N GLN A 97 -6.51 -6.71 -1.40
CA GLN A 97 -5.35 -7.36 -0.78
C GLN A 97 -5.57 -7.73 0.70
N THR A 98 -6.73 -7.44 1.26
CA THR A 98 -6.99 -7.61 2.70
C THR A 98 -7.86 -8.81 3.03
N LEU A 99 -8.66 -9.34 2.09
CA LEU A 99 -9.58 -10.44 2.35
C LEU A 99 -8.85 -11.71 2.81
N ILE A 100 -7.91 -12.20 2.02
CA ILE A 100 -7.19 -13.45 2.31
C ILE A 100 -6.45 -13.38 3.65
N PRO A 101 -5.61 -12.37 3.93
CA PRO A 101 -4.97 -12.28 5.23
C PRO A 101 -5.96 -12.08 6.38
N PHE A 102 -7.08 -11.39 6.16
CA PHE A 102 -8.13 -11.22 7.15
C PHE A 102 -8.80 -12.55 7.51
N MET A 103 -9.20 -13.33 6.51
CA MET A 103 -9.81 -14.65 6.71
C MET A 103 -8.86 -15.64 7.39
N ASN A 104 -7.57 -15.59 7.08
CA ASN A 104 -6.55 -16.44 7.69
C ASN A 104 -6.26 -16.10 9.17
N THR A 105 -6.65 -14.92 9.64
CA THR A 105 -6.48 -14.49 11.05
C THR A 105 -7.73 -14.68 11.88
N PHE A 106 -8.79 -15.25 11.32
CA PHE A 106 -9.99 -15.55 12.09
C PHE A 106 -9.69 -16.49 13.26
N PRO A 107 -10.14 -16.17 14.50
CA PRO A 107 -9.94 -17.05 15.64
C PRO A 107 -10.65 -18.39 15.43
N GLU A 108 -10.00 -19.49 15.77
CA GLU A 108 -10.61 -20.84 15.69
C GLU A 108 -11.87 -21.00 16.54
N SER A 109 -11.98 -20.21 17.61
CA SER A 109 -13.15 -20.18 18.49
C SER A 109 -14.38 -19.52 17.86
N VAL A 110 -14.17 -18.71 16.82
CA VAL A 110 -15.23 -18.04 16.10
C VAL A 110 -15.34 -18.70 14.73
N LYS A 111 -16.24 -19.69 14.60
CA LYS A 111 -16.52 -20.28 13.31
C LYS A 111 -17.43 -19.33 12.55
N PRO A 112 -17.01 -18.75 11.43
CA PRO A 112 -17.89 -17.94 10.59
C PRO A 112 -19.05 -18.81 10.09
N SER A 113 -20.18 -18.17 9.77
CA SER A 113 -21.28 -18.85 9.11
C SER A 113 -20.83 -19.46 7.79
N THR A 114 -21.64 -20.30 7.19
CA THR A 114 -21.34 -20.96 5.91
C THR A 114 -21.10 -19.94 4.77
N TYR A 115 -21.65 -18.73 4.91
CA TYR A 115 -21.58 -17.69 3.90
C TYR A 115 -20.67 -16.53 4.32
N VAL A 116 -19.82 -16.09 3.40
CA VAL A 116 -19.03 -14.85 3.52
C VAL A 116 -19.53 -13.87 2.48
N VAL A 117 -20.15 -12.79 2.94
CA VAL A 117 -20.67 -11.72 2.07
C VAL A 117 -19.70 -10.54 2.09
N ALA A 118 -19.22 -10.13 0.93
CA ALA A 118 -18.28 -9.03 0.78
C ALA A 118 -18.73 -8.06 -0.32
N ASP A 119 -18.33 -6.79 -0.20
CA ASP A 119 -18.64 -5.79 -1.21
C ASP A 119 -17.76 -5.92 -2.46
N ALA A 120 -18.01 -5.08 -3.47
CA ALA A 120 -17.30 -5.11 -4.74
C ALA A 120 -15.81 -4.76 -4.62
N GLY A 121 -15.38 -4.11 -3.55
CA GLY A 121 -13.97 -3.78 -3.27
C GLY A 121 -13.10 -5.02 -3.09
N TYR A 122 -13.69 -6.14 -2.72
CA TYR A 122 -13.00 -7.43 -2.54
C TYR A 122 -12.99 -8.29 -3.82
N GLY A 123 -13.62 -7.85 -4.91
CA GLY A 123 -13.78 -8.61 -6.14
C GLY A 123 -12.48 -8.66 -6.96
N SER A 124 -11.51 -9.47 -6.53
CA SER A 124 -10.33 -9.84 -7.32
C SER A 124 -10.37 -11.33 -7.66
N GLN A 125 -9.69 -11.72 -8.72
CA GLN A 125 -9.60 -13.13 -9.12
C GLN A 125 -9.03 -13.99 -7.98
N GLU A 126 -7.95 -13.53 -7.36
CA GLU A 126 -7.29 -14.22 -6.23
C GLU A 126 -8.23 -14.45 -5.05
N ASN A 127 -9.05 -13.43 -4.71
CA ASN A 127 -10.02 -13.55 -3.61
C ASN A 127 -11.16 -14.52 -3.95
N LEU A 128 -11.63 -14.52 -5.19
CA LEU A 128 -12.68 -15.46 -5.64
C LEU A 128 -12.16 -16.91 -5.65
N GLU A 129 -10.97 -17.16 -6.18
CA GLU A 129 -10.31 -18.47 -6.15
C GLU A 129 -10.07 -18.95 -4.72
N PHE A 130 -9.66 -18.05 -3.82
CA PHE A 130 -9.53 -18.38 -2.39
C PHE A 130 -10.87 -18.79 -1.78
N LEU A 131 -11.95 -18.04 -2.02
CA LEU A 131 -13.28 -18.35 -1.50
C LEU A 131 -13.82 -19.67 -2.07
N GLU A 132 -13.62 -19.97 -3.36
CA GLU A 132 -14.00 -21.23 -3.99
C GLU A 132 -13.26 -22.43 -3.40
N SER A 133 -11.99 -22.27 -3.03
CA SER A 133 -11.17 -23.32 -2.42
C SER A 133 -11.36 -23.46 -0.91
N SER A 134 -12.07 -22.54 -0.28
CA SER A 134 -12.29 -22.47 1.17
C SER A 134 -13.57 -23.23 1.56
N PRO A 135 -13.77 -23.53 2.86
CA PRO A 135 -15.00 -24.13 3.36
C PRO A 135 -16.22 -23.20 3.33
N TRP A 136 -16.03 -21.91 2.97
CA TRP A 136 -17.09 -20.91 2.95
C TRP A 136 -17.67 -20.72 1.55
N THR A 137 -18.96 -20.43 1.47
CA THR A 137 -19.58 -19.97 0.23
C THR A 137 -19.41 -18.44 0.13
N GLY A 138 -18.53 -18.00 -0.75
CA GLY A 138 -18.27 -16.58 -0.97
C GLY A 138 -19.36 -15.91 -1.83
N ILE A 139 -19.90 -14.81 -1.36
CA ILE A 139 -20.83 -13.95 -2.10
C ILE A 139 -20.20 -12.57 -2.20
N VAL A 140 -19.59 -12.26 -3.35
CA VAL A 140 -18.95 -10.97 -3.60
C VAL A 140 -19.76 -10.18 -4.61
N LYS A 141 -20.08 -8.92 -4.27
CA LYS A 141 -20.84 -8.05 -5.18
C LYS A 141 -20.07 -7.83 -6.47
N TYR A 142 -20.71 -8.07 -7.63
CA TYR A 142 -20.11 -7.78 -8.93
C TYR A 142 -19.93 -6.27 -9.16
N GLY A 143 -18.68 -5.84 -9.34
CA GLY A 143 -18.32 -4.42 -9.38
C GLY A 143 -18.86 -3.64 -10.58
N MET A 144 -19.20 -4.32 -11.69
CA MET A 144 -19.74 -3.68 -12.90
C MET A 144 -21.26 -3.69 -12.95
N TYR A 145 -21.95 -4.41 -12.04
CA TYR A 145 -23.40 -4.58 -12.08
C TYR A 145 -24.19 -3.28 -12.29
N GLU A 146 -23.90 -2.25 -11.48
CA GLU A 146 -24.60 -0.96 -11.59
C GLU A 146 -24.26 -0.19 -12.87
N LYS A 147 -23.07 -0.40 -13.44
CA LYS A 147 -22.67 0.24 -14.70
C LYS A 147 -23.34 -0.41 -15.90
N GLU A 148 -23.44 -1.73 -15.89
CA GLU A 148 -24.07 -2.52 -16.94
C GLU A 148 -25.59 -2.25 -17.04
N GLN A 149 -26.24 -1.90 -15.92
CA GLN A 149 -27.64 -1.51 -15.90
C GLN A 149 -27.89 -0.09 -16.49
N LYS A 150 -26.85 0.69 -16.76
CA LYS A 150 -27.04 2.03 -17.31
C LYS A 150 -27.32 1.95 -18.81
N ARG A 151 -28.35 2.71 -19.26
CA ARG A 151 -28.77 2.77 -20.68
C ARG A 151 -27.63 2.98 -21.68
N LYS A 152 -26.60 3.76 -21.30
CA LYS A 152 -25.42 4.01 -22.12
C LYS A 152 -24.61 2.72 -22.39
N TYR A 153 -24.58 1.81 -21.44
CA TYR A 153 -23.85 0.54 -21.54
C TYR A 153 -24.63 -0.44 -22.39
N LEU A 154 -25.96 -0.54 -22.16
CA LEU A 154 -26.87 -1.41 -22.93
C LEU A 154 -27.00 -1.02 -24.41
N GLN A 155 -26.64 0.21 -24.79
CA GLN A 155 -26.67 0.69 -26.18
C GLN A 155 -25.34 0.50 -26.92
N SER A 156 -24.29 0.01 -26.24
CA SER A 156 -22.95 -0.18 -26.83
C SER A 156 -22.69 -1.61 -27.33
N GLU A 157 -23.66 -2.52 -27.19
CA GLU A 157 -23.73 -3.82 -27.85
C GLU A 157 -24.55 -3.70 -29.15
#